data_d9c6352ad1894997215b7a6a07a435dd
#
_entry.id   d9c6352ad1894997215b7a6a07a435dd
#
_cell.length_a   1.000
_cell.length_b   1.000
_cell.length_c   1.000
_cell.angle_alpha   90.00
_cell.angle_beta   90.00
_cell.angle_gamma   90.00
#
_symmetry.space_group_name_H-M   'P 1'
#
loop_
_entity.id
_entity.type
_entity.pdbx_description
1 polymer ?
#
loop_
_entity_poly.entity_id
_entity_poly.type
_entity_poly.pdbx_seq_one_letter_code
_entity_poly.pdbx_strand_id
1 'polypeptide(L)'
;MKKRVSLGFIFFGILFFINVKVISVETAKDDYHLNLSLGLDKFAIEIPRDNPLTKEKIALGREIYFDPRLSADGTVSCASCHNPKLAFTDGQKASVGIRGQIGRRSAPTIINRVFSKSQFWDGRASSLEEQAKAPMINPIEMGNKNYDMVAKRLRNIKGYRKEFKKAFGTEKFTVEHVVKAIASFERAVVSGNSPFDNFESGGDEKALSQSSKRGLDIFRDKGRCSQCHAGFNFTDEKFHNTGEGMDKPNPDLGRYEMTKKEEDRGAFKTQTLREITHTAPYMHDGNLKTLEEVVEFYNKGGVKNPNLDKEMKPLYLTDEEKKDLVEFLKTLSGEGWQRITAPEKFPR
;
A
#
# COMPACT_ATOMS: atom_id res chain seq x y z
N MET A 1 -70.08 -48.30 -48.22
CA MET A 1 -70.10 -46.82 -48.15
C MET A 1 -69.73 -46.42 -46.69
N LYS A 2 -68.47 -45.98 -46.45
CA LYS A 2 -68.03 -45.52 -45.12
C LYS A 2 -67.71 -44.02 -45.26
N LYS A 3 -68.47 -43.20 -44.54
CA LYS A 3 -68.26 -41.76 -44.43
C LYS A 3 -67.10 -41.51 -43.47
N ARG A 4 -66.09 -40.78 -43.90
CA ARG A 4 -64.99 -40.23 -43.05
C ARG A 4 -65.47 -38.88 -42.53
N VAL A 5 -65.49 -38.73 -41.22
CA VAL A 5 -65.73 -37.45 -40.52
C VAL A 5 -64.30 -36.90 -40.23
N SER A 6 -64.02 -35.71 -40.74
CA SER A 6 -62.73 -35.00 -40.49
C SER A 6 -62.95 -34.04 -39.31
N LEU A 7 -62.20 -34.23 -38.23
CA LEU A 7 -62.29 -33.37 -37.05
C LEU A 7 -61.08 -32.36 -37.17
N GLY A 8 -61.43 -31.09 -37.42
CA GLY A 8 -60.45 -30.02 -37.45
C GLY A 8 -60.15 -29.53 -36.02
N PHE A 9 -58.86 -29.64 -35.64
CA PHE A 9 -58.35 -29.02 -34.42
C PHE A 9 -57.94 -27.59 -34.73
N ILE A 10 -58.57 -26.60 -34.09
CA ILE A 10 -58.14 -25.20 -34.11
C ILE A 10 -57.20 -25.02 -32.94
N PHE A 11 -55.90 -24.78 -33.23
CA PHE A 11 -54.92 -24.40 -32.22
C PHE A 11 -55.00 -22.89 -32.03
N PHE A 12 -55.45 -22.46 -30.86
CA PHE A 12 -55.34 -21.08 -30.39
C PHE A 12 -53.97 -20.91 -29.76
N GLY A 13 -53.01 -20.32 -30.50
CA GLY A 13 -51.69 -19.95 -29.99
C GLY A 13 -51.80 -18.66 -29.16
N ILE A 14 -51.66 -18.79 -27.85
CA ILE A 14 -51.51 -17.63 -26.96
C ILE A 14 -50.04 -17.18 -27.06
N LEU A 15 -49.77 -16.06 -27.72
CA LEU A 15 -48.46 -15.40 -27.72
C LEU A 15 -48.30 -14.66 -26.38
N PHE A 16 -47.49 -15.23 -25.50
CA PHE A 16 -46.98 -14.52 -24.34
C PHE A 16 -45.87 -13.54 -24.77
N PHE A 17 -46.14 -12.25 -24.81
CA PHE A 17 -45.11 -11.21 -24.92
C PHE A 17 -44.41 -11.07 -23.59
N ILE A 18 -43.23 -11.70 -23.45
CA ILE A 18 -42.35 -11.45 -22.33
C ILE A 18 -41.68 -10.09 -22.58
N ASN A 19 -42.08 -9.08 -21.82
CA ASN A 19 -41.40 -7.80 -21.75
C ASN A 19 -40.05 -8.01 -21.04
N VAL A 20 -38.99 -8.30 -21.79
CA VAL A 20 -37.61 -8.25 -21.29
C VAL A 20 -37.27 -6.77 -21.13
N LYS A 21 -37.35 -6.28 -19.89
CA LYS A 21 -36.68 -5.01 -19.54
C LYS A 21 -35.19 -5.20 -19.80
N VAL A 22 -34.69 -4.68 -20.89
CA VAL A 22 -33.24 -4.48 -21.09
C VAL A 22 -32.81 -3.50 -20.03
N ILE A 23 -32.23 -4.02 -18.94
CA ILE A 23 -31.47 -3.20 -18.01
C ILE A 23 -30.28 -2.73 -18.81
N SER A 24 -30.30 -1.48 -19.26
CA SER A 24 -29.11 -0.82 -19.78
C SER A 24 -28.08 -0.82 -18.65
N VAL A 25 -27.09 -1.69 -18.77
CA VAL A 25 -25.85 -1.57 -17.98
C VAL A 25 -25.26 -0.25 -18.43
N GLU A 26 -25.40 0.77 -17.59
CA GLU A 26 -24.70 2.03 -17.75
C GLU A 26 -23.23 1.67 -17.92
N THR A 27 -22.67 1.92 -19.10
CA THR A 27 -21.26 1.68 -19.41
C THR A 27 -20.43 2.38 -18.34
N ALA A 28 -19.59 1.61 -17.67
CA ALA A 28 -18.67 2.09 -16.66
C ALA A 28 -17.97 3.36 -17.20
N LYS A 29 -18.09 4.46 -16.45
CA LYS A 29 -17.27 5.65 -16.64
C LYS A 29 -15.82 5.19 -16.77
N ASP A 30 -15.11 5.70 -17.77
CA ASP A 30 -13.75 5.37 -18.16
C ASP A 30 -12.89 4.81 -17.01
N ASP A 31 -12.62 3.50 -17.08
CA ASP A 31 -11.69 2.85 -16.16
C ASP A 31 -10.32 3.52 -16.30
N TYR A 32 -9.85 4.08 -15.20
CA TYR A 32 -8.54 4.70 -15.17
C TYR A 32 -7.47 3.60 -15.13
N HIS A 33 -6.69 3.50 -16.18
CA HIS A 33 -5.54 2.60 -16.23
C HIS A 33 -4.31 3.30 -15.62
N LEU A 34 -3.69 2.64 -14.64
CA LEU A 34 -2.42 3.10 -14.10
C LEU A 34 -1.35 3.07 -15.18
N ASN A 35 -0.70 4.20 -15.42
CA ASN A 35 0.47 4.25 -16.27
C ASN A 35 1.68 3.80 -15.43
N LEU A 36 2.11 2.57 -15.63
CA LEU A 36 3.25 2.00 -14.91
C LEU A 36 4.56 2.32 -15.60
N SER A 37 5.53 2.76 -14.82
CA SER A 37 6.91 2.93 -15.25
C SER A 37 7.61 1.59 -15.45
N LEU A 38 8.73 1.60 -16.18
CA LEU A 38 9.60 0.44 -16.36
C LEU A 38 9.91 -0.25 -15.02
N GLY A 39 10.00 -1.57 -15.04
CA GLY A 39 10.31 -2.40 -13.86
C GLY A 39 9.12 -2.74 -12.99
N LEU A 40 7.91 -2.20 -13.27
CA LEU A 40 6.69 -2.56 -12.55
C LEU A 40 5.86 -3.59 -13.35
N ASP A 41 5.31 -4.59 -12.65
CA ASP A 41 4.50 -5.65 -13.27
C ASP A 41 3.02 -5.29 -13.29
N LYS A 42 2.48 -5.00 -14.48
CA LYS A 42 1.06 -4.69 -14.66
C LYS A 42 0.11 -5.86 -14.31
N PHE A 43 0.59 -7.09 -14.38
CA PHE A 43 -0.22 -8.27 -14.06
C PHE A 43 -0.34 -8.52 -12.55
N ALA A 44 0.50 -7.88 -11.75
CA ALA A 44 0.42 -7.94 -10.29
C ALA A 44 -0.55 -6.92 -9.68
N ILE A 45 -1.22 -6.10 -10.51
CA ILE A 45 -2.20 -5.12 -10.02
C ILE A 45 -3.53 -5.81 -9.71
N GLU A 46 -4.00 -5.62 -8.47
CA GLU A 46 -5.33 -6.05 -8.05
C GLU A 46 -6.19 -4.83 -7.70
N ILE A 47 -7.15 -4.49 -8.59
CA ILE A 47 -8.13 -3.44 -8.32
C ILE A 47 -9.44 -4.10 -7.86
N PRO A 48 -9.96 -3.77 -6.66
CA PRO A 48 -11.21 -4.33 -6.18
C PRO A 48 -12.37 -4.00 -7.13
N ARG A 49 -13.19 -4.98 -7.44
CA ARG A 49 -14.36 -4.80 -8.33
C ARG A 49 -15.37 -3.78 -7.80
N ASP A 50 -15.48 -3.65 -6.48
CA ASP A 50 -16.36 -2.70 -5.81
C ASP A 50 -15.73 -1.32 -5.62
N ASN A 51 -14.45 -1.14 -6.03
CA ASN A 51 -13.76 0.13 -6.06
C ASN A 51 -12.87 0.28 -7.31
N PRO A 52 -13.43 0.24 -8.54
CA PRO A 52 -12.66 0.49 -9.75
C PRO A 52 -12.05 1.89 -9.70
N LEU A 53 -10.85 2.05 -10.27
CA LEU A 53 -10.16 3.33 -10.31
C LEU A 53 -10.84 4.27 -11.31
N THR A 54 -11.04 5.52 -10.88
CA THR A 54 -11.44 6.62 -11.76
C THR A 54 -10.65 7.87 -11.42
N LYS A 55 -10.49 8.78 -12.38
CA LYS A 55 -9.81 10.07 -12.16
C LYS A 55 -10.42 10.86 -11.01
N GLU A 56 -11.76 10.84 -10.92
CA GLU A 56 -12.52 11.54 -9.90
C GLU A 56 -12.24 10.97 -8.49
N LYS A 57 -12.21 9.65 -8.34
CA LYS A 57 -11.89 9.01 -7.05
C LYS A 57 -10.45 9.30 -6.63
N ILE A 58 -9.49 9.22 -7.55
CA ILE A 58 -8.08 9.53 -7.29
C ILE A 58 -7.92 10.99 -6.86
N ALA A 59 -8.56 11.93 -7.57
CA ALA A 59 -8.50 13.35 -7.23
C ALA A 59 -9.13 13.63 -5.86
N LEU A 60 -10.33 13.10 -5.60
CA LEU A 60 -11.00 13.22 -4.30
C LEU A 60 -10.19 12.57 -3.18
N GLY A 61 -9.62 11.39 -3.44
CA GLY A 61 -8.76 10.69 -2.48
C GLY A 61 -7.54 11.53 -2.10
N ARG A 62 -6.90 12.17 -3.08
CA ARG A 62 -5.80 13.11 -2.82
C ARG A 62 -6.25 14.28 -1.93
N GLU A 63 -7.38 14.92 -2.20
CA GLU A 63 -7.89 15.99 -1.37
C GLU A 63 -8.10 15.55 0.09
N ILE A 64 -8.75 14.40 0.30
CA ILE A 64 -9.03 13.86 1.62
C ILE A 64 -7.73 13.45 2.34
N TYR A 65 -6.78 12.85 1.63
CA TYR A 65 -5.50 12.38 2.16
C TYR A 65 -4.68 13.52 2.80
N PHE A 66 -4.75 14.72 2.23
CA PHE A 66 -4.05 15.90 2.73
C PHE A 66 -4.88 16.76 3.70
N ASP A 67 -6.18 16.49 3.86
CA ASP A 67 -7.06 17.37 4.64
C ASP A 67 -7.03 17.02 6.15
N PRO A 68 -6.50 17.91 7.01
CA PRO A 68 -6.42 17.65 8.44
C PRO A 68 -7.81 17.62 9.12
N ARG A 69 -8.86 18.15 8.47
CA ARG A 69 -10.25 18.06 8.97
C ARG A 69 -10.74 16.61 9.07
N LEU A 70 -9.96 15.64 8.57
CA LEU A 70 -10.25 14.21 8.75
C LEU A 70 -10.06 13.76 10.21
N SER A 71 -9.16 14.38 10.97
CA SER A 71 -8.94 14.08 12.40
C SER A 71 -9.94 14.76 13.34
N ALA A 72 -10.04 14.31 14.57
CA ALA A 72 -11.02 14.79 15.55
C ALA A 72 -10.85 16.26 15.90
N ASP A 73 -9.61 16.74 15.96
CA ASP A 73 -9.25 18.11 16.33
C ASP A 73 -8.84 18.97 15.10
N GLY A 74 -8.84 18.40 13.91
CA GLY A 74 -8.50 19.10 12.68
C GLY A 74 -7.00 19.36 12.48
N THR A 75 -6.11 18.63 13.18
CA THR A 75 -4.65 18.89 13.15
C THR A 75 -3.87 17.84 12.35
N VAL A 76 -4.40 16.64 12.15
CA VAL A 76 -3.71 15.50 11.55
C VAL A 76 -4.43 15.02 10.29
N SER A 77 -3.68 14.85 9.21
CA SER A 77 -4.10 14.20 7.97
C SER A 77 -3.28 12.92 7.72
N CYS A 78 -3.61 12.13 6.69
CA CYS A 78 -2.75 11.01 6.28
C CYS A 78 -1.33 11.50 5.93
N ALA A 79 -1.24 12.64 5.26
CA ALA A 79 0.03 13.25 4.87
C ALA A 79 0.88 13.74 6.07
N SER A 80 0.33 13.81 7.27
CA SER A 80 1.10 14.16 8.48
C SER A 80 2.11 13.07 8.84
N CYS A 81 1.73 11.79 8.65
CA CYS A 81 2.59 10.62 8.88
C CYS A 81 3.15 10.04 7.58
N HIS A 82 2.52 10.35 6.44
CA HIS A 82 2.94 9.86 5.12
C HIS A 82 3.17 11.05 4.17
N ASN A 83 4.26 11.80 4.45
CA ASN A 83 4.60 13.02 3.75
C ASN A 83 5.23 12.74 2.37
N PRO A 84 4.66 13.24 1.26
CA PRO A 84 5.25 13.02 -0.07
C PRO A 84 6.69 13.54 -0.20
N LYS A 85 7.09 14.56 0.54
CA LYS A 85 8.47 15.06 0.51
C LYS A 85 9.49 14.09 1.12
N LEU A 86 9.03 13.09 1.87
CA LEU A 86 9.83 12.05 2.53
C LEU A 86 9.45 10.65 2.00
N ALA A 87 9.18 10.55 0.70
CA ALA A 87 8.71 9.32 0.06
C ALA A 87 7.53 8.67 0.80
N PHE A 88 6.59 9.50 1.28
CA PHE A 88 5.41 9.07 2.02
C PHE A 88 5.70 8.33 3.33
N THR A 89 6.76 8.73 4.02
CA THR A 89 7.00 8.46 5.44
C THR A 89 6.98 9.78 6.22
N ASP A 90 7.27 9.76 7.52
CA ASP A 90 7.44 10.98 8.32
C ASP A 90 8.89 11.23 8.78
N GLY A 91 9.81 10.33 8.45
CA GLY A 91 11.19 10.39 8.87
C GLY A 91 11.40 10.23 10.38
N GLN A 92 10.40 9.71 11.10
CA GLN A 92 10.44 9.52 12.55
C GLN A 92 10.50 8.04 12.93
N LYS A 93 11.03 7.76 14.12
CA LYS A 93 10.97 6.40 14.70
C LYS A 93 9.53 5.91 14.89
N ALA A 94 8.68 6.81 15.32
CA ALA A 94 7.25 6.56 15.50
C ALA A 94 6.49 7.86 15.22
N SER A 95 5.38 7.73 14.52
CA SER A 95 4.57 8.87 14.08
C SER A 95 3.92 9.60 15.26
N VAL A 96 3.74 10.91 15.07
CA VAL A 96 3.07 11.78 16.04
C VAL A 96 1.64 12.05 15.56
N GLY A 97 0.68 11.61 16.35
CA GLY A 97 -0.75 11.82 16.09
C GLY A 97 -1.32 13.05 16.79
N ILE A 98 -2.65 13.06 16.97
CA ILE A 98 -3.34 14.18 17.61
C ILE A 98 -2.80 14.47 19.01
N ARG A 99 -2.82 15.75 19.40
CA ARG A 99 -2.35 16.22 20.72
C ARG A 99 -0.92 15.83 21.05
N GLY A 100 -0.07 15.58 20.02
CA GLY A 100 1.32 15.19 20.20
C GLY A 100 1.53 13.77 20.71
N GLN A 101 0.53 12.91 20.64
CA GLN A 101 0.65 11.51 21.06
C GLN A 101 1.56 10.74 20.11
N ILE A 102 2.42 9.89 20.65
CA ILE A 102 3.41 9.13 19.88
C ILE A 102 2.91 7.69 19.67
N GLY A 103 2.93 7.23 18.41
CA GLY A 103 2.63 5.86 18.04
C GLY A 103 3.70 4.85 18.46
N ARG A 104 3.52 3.59 18.08
CA ARG A 104 4.47 2.51 18.46
C ARG A 104 5.45 2.16 17.34
N ARG A 105 5.11 2.46 16.09
CA ARG A 105 5.84 2.00 14.90
C ARG A 105 6.13 3.15 13.95
N SER A 106 7.17 3.00 13.16
CA SER A 106 7.49 3.88 12.04
C SER A 106 6.41 3.81 10.97
N ALA A 107 6.12 4.95 10.32
CA ALA A 107 5.19 5.01 9.20
C ALA A 107 5.82 4.39 7.93
N PRO A 108 5.30 3.26 7.41
CA PRO A 108 5.80 2.72 6.15
C PRO A 108 5.34 3.58 4.98
N THR A 109 6.12 3.60 3.90
CA THR A 109 5.72 4.29 2.67
C THR A 109 4.42 3.74 2.08
N ILE A 110 3.63 4.59 1.41
CA ILE A 110 2.47 4.18 0.61
C ILE A 110 2.84 3.93 -0.87
N ILE A 111 4.08 4.17 -1.26
CA ILE A 111 4.53 3.93 -2.65
C ILE A 111 4.38 2.45 -2.98
N ASN A 112 3.84 2.17 -4.18
CA ASN A 112 3.64 0.83 -4.71
C ASN A 112 2.68 -0.08 -3.90
N ARG A 113 1.83 0.51 -3.03
CA ARG A 113 0.89 -0.30 -2.24
C ARG A 113 -0.20 -0.97 -3.07
N VAL A 114 -0.40 -0.57 -4.31
CA VAL A 114 -1.28 -1.26 -5.27
C VAL A 114 -0.89 -2.73 -5.48
N PHE A 115 0.38 -3.08 -5.23
CA PHE A 115 0.91 -4.44 -5.36
C PHE A 115 0.89 -5.23 -4.04
N SER A 116 0.50 -4.59 -2.92
CA SER A 116 0.55 -5.23 -1.60
C SER A 116 -0.73 -5.98 -1.27
N LYS A 117 -0.58 -7.23 -0.82
CA LYS A 117 -1.69 -8.11 -0.42
C LYS A 117 -2.24 -7.83 0.98
N SER A 118 -1.45 -7.19 1.83
CA SER A 118 -1.85 -6.81 3.19
C SER A 118 -1.16 -5.52 3.60
N GLN A 119 -1.76 -4.80 4.55
CA GLN A 119 -1.29 -3.50 5.00
C GLN A 119 -0.90 -3.53 6.47
N PHE A 120 -0.14 -2.51 6.91
CA PHE A 120 0.57 -2.43 8.17
C PHE A 120 1.76 -3.39 8.29
N TRP A 121 2.61 -3.15 9.29
CA TRP A 121 3.75 -3.99 9.60
C TRP A 121 3.38 -5.43 10.02
N ASP A 122 2.20 -5.62 10.61
CA ASP A 122 1.68 -6.89 11.10
C ASP A 122 0.64 -7.54 10.16
N GLY A 123 0.32 -6.87 9.04
CA GLY A 123 -0.61 -7.37 8.03
C GLY A 123 -2.07 -7.44 8.50
N ARG A 124 -2.46 -6.65 9.52
CA ARG A 124 -3.80 -6.69 10.11
C ARG A 124 -4.93 -6.17 9.23
N ALA A 125 -4.61 -5.48 8.15
CA ALA A 125 -5.61 -5.06 7.16
C ALA A 125 -5.37 -5.75 5.82
N SER A 126 -6.43 -6.28 5.22
CA SER A 126 -6.43 -7.08 3.99
C SER A 126 -6.53 -6.21 2.73
N SER A 127 -6.82 -4.92 2.88
CA SER A 127 -6.96 -3.97 1.76
C SER A 127 -6.53 -2.56 2.18
N LEU A 128 -6.33 -1.67 1.20
CA LEU A 128 -6.08 -0.26 1.45
C LEU A 128 -7.31 0.43 2.06
N GLU A 129 -8.52 0.01 1.67
CA GLU A 129 -9.77 0.52 2.24
C GLU A 129 -9.86 0.20 3.74
N GLU A 130 -9.52 -1.01 4.12
CA GLU A 130 -9.52 -1.43 5.52
C GLU A 130 -8.41 -0.72 6.30
N GLN A 131 -7.23 -0.58 5.70
CA GLN A 131 -6.13 0.17 6.30
C GLN A 131 -6.53 1.62 6.58
N ALA A 132 -7.11 2.32 5.60
CA ALA A 132 -7.47 3.73 5.74
C ALA A 132 -8.51 4.01 6.84
N LYS A 133 -9.32 3.02 7.24
CA LYS A 133 -10.28 3.14 8.35
C LYS A 133 -9.59 3.21 9.71
N ALA A 134 -8.58 2.37 9.93
CA ALA A 134 -8.02 2.16 11.26
C ALA A 134 -7.45 3.44 11.91
N PRO A 135 -6.64 4.27 11.24
CA PRO A 135 -6.13 5.52 11.80
C PRO A 135 -7.23 6.51 12.19
N MET A 136 -8.34 6.52 11.46
CA MET A 136 -9.41 7.51 11.67
C MET A 136 -9.98 7.47 13.09
N ILE A 137 -10.15 6.28 13.67
CA ILE A 137 -10.71 6.12 15.02
C ILE A 137 -9.65 5.74 16.07
N ASN A 138 -8.40 5.57 15.66
CA ASN A 138 -7.31 5.32 16.60
C ASN A 138 -7.13 6.55 17.49
N PRO A 139 -7.23 6.41 18.85
CA PRO A 139 -7.18 7.53 19.77
C PRO A 139 -5.84 8.27 19.79
N ILE A 140 -4.75 7.61 19.35
CA ILE A 140 -3.41 8.19 19.27
C ILE A 140 -3.23 8.93 17.92
N GLU A 141 -3.75 8.37 16.80
CA GLU A 141 -3.48 8.87 15.46
C GLU A 141 -4.43 10.03 15.09
N MET A 142 -5.71 9.75 14.79
CA MET A 142 -6.70 10.76 14.35
C MET A 142 -7.85 10.99 15.36
N GLY A 143 -8.07 10.10 16.32
CA GLY A 143 -8.87 10.27 17.53
C GLY A 143 -10.37 10.49 17.35
N ASN A 144 -10.98 10.18 16.21
CA ASN A 144 -12.43 10.28 16.07
C ASN A 144 -13.12 9.19 16.89
N LYS A 145 -14.27 9.53 17.48
CA LYS A 145 -15.05 8.59 18.30
C LYS A 145 -15.64 7.43 17.47
N ASN A 146 -16.02 7.70 16.24
CA ASN A 146 -16.56 6.71 15.32
C ASN A 146 -16.48 7.22 13.86
N TYR A 147 -16.74 6.32 12.92
CA TYR A 147 -16.70 6.59 11.48
C TYR A 147 -17.80 7.54 11.00
N ASP A 148 -18.97 7.53 11.63
CA ASP A 148 -20.08 8.41 11.25
C ASP A 148 -19.75 9.87 11.49
N MET A 149 -18.98 10.19 12.54
CA MET A 149 -18.51 11.55 12.79
C MET A 149 -17.57 12.05 11.69
N VAL A 150 -16.70 11.19 11.17
CA VAL A 150 -15.81 11.52 10.04
C VAL A 150 -16.65 11.86 8.80
N ALA A 151 -17.54 10.94 8.40
CA ALA A 151 -18.39 11.15 7.24
C ALA A 151 -19.33 12.36 7.41
N LYS A 152 -19.90 12.59 8.59
CA LYS A 152 -20.76 13.75 8.89
C LYS A 152 -20.00 15.05 8.77
N ARG A 153 -18.75 15.11 9.28
CA ARG A 153 -17.91 16.30 9.18
C ARG A 153 -17.66 16.68 7.73
N LEU A 154 -17.27 15.73 6.89
CA LEU A 154 -17.05 15.99 5.46
C LEU A 154 -18.35 16.33 4.72
N ARG A 155 -19.49 15.68 5.05
CA ARG A 155 -20.81 16.03 4.47
C ARG A 155 -21.26 17.44 4.78
N ASN A 156 -20.86 18.02 5.88
CA ASN A 156 -21.17 19.41 6.23
C ASN A 156 -20.44 20.41 5.32
N ILE A 157 -19.44 20.00 4.58
CA ILE A 157 -18.69 20.81 3.64
C ILE A 157 -19.30 20.67 2.24
N LYS A 158 -19.87 21.76 1.71
CA LYS A 158 -20.58 21.77 0.41
C LYS A 158 -19.69 21.28 -0.73
N GLY A 159 -18.42 21.67 -0.74
CA GLY A 159 -17.46 21.26 -1.74
C GLY A 159 -17.27 19.74 -1.76
N TYR A 160 -17.12 19.09 -0.61
CA TYR A 160 -17.02 17.63 -0.56
C TYR A 160 -18.26 16.92 -1.07
N ARG A 161 -19.48 17.41 -0.76
CA ARG A 161 -20.71 16.82 -1.34
C ARG A 161 -20.68 16.80 -2.85
N LYS A 162 -20.21 17.87 -3.49
CA LYS A 162 -20.09 17.96 -4.97
C LYS A 162 -19.04 16.96 -5.49
N GLU A 163 -17.88 16.86 -4.85
CA GLU A 163 -16.82 15.94 -5.28
C GLU A 163 -17.23 14.48 -5.08
N PHE A 164 -17.89 14.13 -3.98
CA PHE A 164 -18.42 12.79 -3.78
C PHE A 164 -19.54 12.45 -4.78
N LYS A 165 -20.42 13.41 -5.13
CA LYS A 165 -21.41 13.21 -6.19
C LYS A 165 -20.76 12.92 -7.53
N LYS A 166 -19.67 13.60 -7.86
CA LYS A 166 -18.90 13.40 -9.09
C LYS A 166 -18.21 12.03 -9.10
N ALA A 167 -17.56 11.64 -8.00
CA ALA A 167 -16.79 10.41 -7.90
C ALA A 167 -17.65 9.15 -7.70
N PHE A 168 -18.75 9.24 -6.92
CA PHE A 168 -19.57 8.10 -6.48
C PHE A 168 -21.05 8.23 -6.82
N GLY A 169 -21.49 9.30 -7.47
CA GLY A 169 -22.91 9.51 -7.82
C GLY A 169 -23.80 9.94 -6.65
N THR A 170 -23.26 10.18 -5.45
CA THR A 170 -24.07 10.49 -4.27
C THR A 170 -23.47 11.61 -3.42
N GLU A 171 -24.32 12.46 -2.86
CA GLU A 171 -23.96 13.45 -1.82
C GLU A 171 -24.12 12.88 -0.40
N LYS A 172 -24.82 11.73 -0.26
CA LYS A 172 -25.08 11.01 0.99
C LYS A 172 -24.03 9.92 1.20
N PHE A 173 -22.76 10.28 1.17
CA PHE A 173 -21.66 9.33 1.31
C PHE A 173 -21.43 8.92 2.79
N THR A 174 -20.86 7.76 2.96
CA THR A 174 -20.44 7.17 4.25
C THR A 174 -18.92 7.10 4.32
N VAL A 175 -18.37 6.63 5.43
CA VAL A 175 -16.93 6.38 5.57
C VAL A 175 -16.42 5.39 4.50
N GLU A 176 -17.26 4.45 4.04
CA GLU A 176 -16.88 3.51 2.98
C GLU A 176 -16.48 4.22 1.68
N HIS A 177 -17.21 5.27 1.32
CA HIS A 177 -16.86 6.11 0.17
C HIS A 177 -15.56 6.92 0.42
N VAL A 178 -15.37 7.40 1.66
CA VAL A 178 -14.16 8.13 2.06
C VAL A 178 -12.92 7.27 1.89
N VAL A 179 -12.94 6.05 2.45
CA VAL A 179 -11.78 5.14 2.34
C VAL A 179 -11.56 4.62 0.93
N LYS A 180 -12.62 4.41 0.16
CA LYS A 180 -12.52 4.06 -1.26
C LYS A 180 -11.83 5.15 -2.08
N ALA A 181 -12.09 6.41 -1.79
CA ALA A 181 -11.40 7.53 -2.44
C ALA A 181 -9.92 7.56 -2.03
N ILE A 182 -9.61 7.47 -0.72
CA ILE A 182 -8.22 7.44 -0.21
C ILE A 182 -7.45 6.28 -0.85
N ALA A 183 -7.99 5.06 -0.81
CA ALA A 183 -7.38 3.88 -1.39
C ALA A 183 -7.15 4.02 -2.91
N SER A 184 -8.07 4.70 -3.63
CA SER A 184 -7.88 4.98 -5.06
C SER A 184 -6.70 5.91 -5.32
N PHE A 185 -6.49 6.91 -4.47
CA PHE A 185 -5.32 7.78 -4.54
C PHE A 185 -4.03 7.00 -4.21
N GLU A 186 -4.00 6.24 -3.12
CA GLU A 186 -2.83 5.46 -2.72
C GLU A 186 -2.40 4.44 -3.78
N ARG A 187 -3.36 3.80 -4.47
CA ARG A 187 -3.08 2.90 -5.61
C ARG A 187 -2.41 3.63 -6.78
N ALA A 188 -2.65 4.92 -6.94
CA ALA A 188 -2.03 5.72 -8.00
C ALA A 188 -0.61 6.22 -7.64
N VAL A 189 -0.16 6.02 -6.40
CA VAL A 189 1.19 6.39 -5.95
C VAL A 189 2.15 5.25 -6.27
N VAL A 190 2.76 5.31 -7.44
CA VAL A 190 3.69 4.28 -7.92
C VAL A 190 5.06 4.86 -8.20
N SER A 191 6.09 4.02 -8.07
CA SER A 191 7.48 4.33 -8.42
C SER A 191 8.12 3.17 -9.17
N GLY A 192 8.71 3.46 -10.31
CA GLY A 192 9.51 2.58 -11.16
C GLY A 192 10.52 3.39 -11.94
N ASN A 193 11.07 2.84 -13.04
CA ASN A 193 12.09 3.49 -13.86
C ASN A 193 13.35 3.88 -13.06
N SER A 194 13.70 3.07 -12.07
CA SER A 194 14.93 3.24 -11.29
C SER A 194 16.17 2.87 -12.13
N PRO A 195 17.39 3.25 -11.71
CA PRO A 195 18.62 2.75 -12.34
C PRO A 195 18.66 1.22 -12.43
N PHE A 196 18.20 0.51 -11.40
CA PHE A 196 18.06 -0.94 -11.44
C PHE A 196 17.06 -1.41 -12.51
N ASP A 197 15.92 -0.75 -12.66
CA ASP A 197 14.91 -1.11 -13.68
C ASP A 197 15.46 -0.89 -15.09
N ASN A 198 16.20 0.19 -15.30
CA ASN A 198 16.86 0.47 -16.58
C ASN A 198 17.92 -0.58 -16.93
N PHE A 199 18.66 -1.06 -15.94
CA PHE A 199 19.62 -2.15 -16.11
C PHE A 199 18.94 -3.49 -16.37
N GLU A 200 18.04 -3.93 -15.47
CA GLU A 200 17.47 -5.28 -15.49
C GLU A 200 16.42 -5.47 -16.58
N SER A 201 15.53 -4.49 -16.75
CA SER A 201 14.40 -4.57 -17.69
C SER A 201 14.64 -3.74 -18.95
N GLY A 202 15.41 -2.67 -18.88
CA GLY A 202 15.71 -1.79 -20.00
C GLY A 202 16.92 -2.23 -20.80
N GLY A 203 17.77 -3.12 -20.27
CA GLY A 203 19.00 -3.60 -20.94
C GLY A 203 20.12 -2.56 -21.00
N ASP A 204 20.03 -1.49 -20.21
CA ASP A 204 21.09 -0.48 -20.15
C ASP A 204 22.20 -0.91 -19.18
N GLU A 205 23.23 -1.55 -19.73
CA GLU A 205 24.40 -2.00 -18.97
C GLU A 205 25.14 -0.87 -18.24
N LYS A 206 24.93 0.39 -18.61
CA LYS A 206 25.57 1.56 -18.02
C LYS A 206 24.75 2.18 -16.88
N ALA A 207 23.49 1.74 -16.69
CA ALA A 207 22.61 2.26 -15.65
C ALA A 207 23.11 1.94 -14.23
N LEU A 208 23.91 0.89 -14.06
CA LEU A 208 24.55 0.53 -12.80
C LEU A 208 26.08 0.72 -12.85
N SER A 209 26.63 1.25 -11.76
CA SER A 209 28.07 1.25 -11.53
C SER A 209 28.61 -0.17 -11.32
N GLN A 210 29.93 -0.38 -11.43
CA GLN A 210 30.54 -1.67 -11.12
C GLN A 210 30.32 -2.07 -9.66
N SER A 211 30.35 -1.12 -8.72
CA SER A 211 30.04 -1.34 -7.31
C SER A 211 28.59 -1.80 -7.14
N SER A 212 27.63 -1.12 -7.78
CA SER A 212 26.21 -1.52 -7.69
C SER A 212 25.94 -2.88 -8.34
N LYS A 213 26.66 -3.27 -9.39
CA LYS A 213 26.56 -4.61 -10.00
C LYS A 213 27.08 -5.69 -9.03
N ARG A 214 28.25 -5.50 -8.41
CA ARG A 214 28.72 -6.42 -7.35
C ARG A 214 27.76 -6.46 -6.17
N GLY A 215 27.17 -5.32 -5.79
CA GLY A 215 26.15 -5.24 -4.75
C GLY A 215 24.88 -6.03 -5.08
N LEU A 216 24.46 -6.02 -6.34
CA LEU A 216 23.35 -6.84 -6.84
C LEU A 216 23.65 -8.34 -6.73
N ASP A 217 24.86 -8.76 -7.10
CA ASP A 217 25.29 -10.15 -6.95
C ASP A 217 25.28 -10.57 -5.48
N ILE A 218 25.82 -9.71 -4.60
CA ILE A 218 25.77 -9.95 -3.14
C ILE A 218 24.32 -10.04 -2.64
N PHE A 219 23.44 -9.14 -3.07
CA PHE A 219 22.01 -9.13 -2.70
C PHE A 219 21.34 -10.44 -3.08
N ARG A 220 21.64 -10.99 -4.26
CA ARG A 220 21.07 -12.24 -4.78
C ARG A 220 21.63 -13.49 -4.10
N ASP A 221 22.92 -13.50 -3.84
CA ASP A 221 23.65 -14.70 -3.41
C ASP A 221 24.09 -14.65 -1.93
N LYS A 222 25.30 -14.17 -1.65
CA LYS A 222 25.94 -14.20 -0.32
C LYS A 222 25.13 -13.44 0.73
N GLY A 223 24.54 -12.31 0.37
CA GLY A 223 23.71 -11.46 1.22
C GLY A 223 22.33 -12.04 1.53
N ARG A 224 21.86 -13.03 0.75
CA ARG A 224 20.57 -13.73 0.93
C ARG A 224 19.34 -12.80 0.97
N CYS A 225 19.48 -11.52 0.62
CA CYS A 225 18.41 -10.52 0.71
C CYS A 225 17.22 -10.89 -0.17
N SER A 226 17.50 -11.45 -1.36
CA SER A 226 16.49 -11.91 -2.33
C SER A 226 15.58 -13.05 -1.84
N GLN A 227 15.91 -13.72 -0.72
CA GLN A 227 15.06 -14.75 -0.13
C GLN A 227 13.73 -14.19 0.40
N CYS A 228 13.76 -12.94 0.87
CA CYS A 228 12.58 -12.21 1.34
C CYS A 228 12.24 -11.03 0.43
N HIS A 229 13.25 -10.28 -0.03
CA HIS A 229 13.09 -9.13 -0.91
C HIS A 229 13.16 -9.54 -2.39
N ALA A 230 12.19 -10.37 -2.82
CA ALA A 230 12.12 -10.93 -4.16
C ALA A 230 11.22 -10.12 -5.12
N GLY A 231 11.36 -10.41 -6.41
CA GLY A 231 10.51 -9.89 -7.48
C GLY A 231 10.68 -8.40 -7.75
N PHE A 232 9.83 -7.90 -8.62
CA PHE A 232 9.90 -6.52 -9.14
C PHE A 232 9.70 -5.44 -8.06
N ASN A 233 9.00 -5.76 -6.97
CA ASN A 233 8.72 -4.84 -5.86
C ASN A 233 9.59 -5.10 -4.62
N PHE A 234 10.59 -5.98 -4.71
CA PHE A 234 11.51 -6.33 -3.64
C PHE A 234 10.82 -6.69 -2.32
N THR A 235 9.82 -7.57 -2.39
CA THR A 235 9.08 -8.13 -1.25
C THR A 235 8.42 -9.43 -1.65
N ASP A 236 8.43 -10.40 -0.76
CA ASP A 236 7.67 -11.64 -0.89
C ASP A 236 6.26 -11.53 -0.30
N GLU A 237 5.91 -10.35 0.26
CA GLU A 237 4.65 -10.05 0.94
C GLU A 237 4.36 -10.93 2.16
N LYS A 238 5.36 -11.67 2.67
CA LYS A 238 5.27 -12.52 3.87
C LYS A 238 5.75 -11.80 5.12
N PHE A 239 5.82 -12.56 6.22
CA PHE A 239 6.17 -12.06 7.54
C PHE A 239 7.35 -12.83 8.09
N HIS A 240 8.37 -12.10 8.53
CA HIS A 240 9.63 -12.66 9.02
C HIS A 240 10.03 -12.03 10.34
N ASN A 241 10.54 -12.83 11.26
CA ASN A 241 11.15 -12.34 12.48
C ASN A 241 12.65 -12.16 12.24
N THR A 242 13.08 -10.90 12.10
CA THR A 242 14.50 -10.55 11.98
C THR A 242 15.17 -10.36 13.33
N GLY A 243 14.40 -10.40 14.41
CA GLY A 243 14.88 -10.18 15.77
C GLY A 243 14.95 -8.71 16.19
N GLU A 244 14.69 -7.75 15.29
CA GLU A 244 14.75 -6.31 15.66
C GLU A 244 13.83 -6.01 16.85
N GLY A 245 14.42 -5.43 17.90
CA GLY A 245 13.72 -5.05 19.12
C GLY A 245 13.29 -6.20 20.03
N MET A 246 13.60 -7.47 19.69
CA MET A 246 13.21 -8.63 20.50
C MET A 246 14.03 -8.79 21.81
N ASP A 247 15.11 -8.08 21.93
CA ASP A 247 15.94 -7.98 23.16
C ASP A 247 15.46 -6.91 24.15
N LYS A 248 14.44 -6.14 23.81
CA LYS A 248 13.85 -5.11 24.67
C LYS A 248 12.98 -5.74 25.76
N PRO A 249 12.84 -5.08 26.93
CA PRO A 249 11.97 -5.59 28.02
C PRO A 249 10.51 -5.82 27.62
N ASN A 250 9.99 -5.00 26.70
CA ASN A 250 8.60 -5.09 26.19
C ASN A 250 8.65 -5.04 24.65
N PRO A 251 9.04 -6.15 24.00
CA PRO A 251 9.16 -6.18 22.56
C PRO A 251 7.81 -6.02 21.86
N ASP A 252 7.82 -5.45 20.66
CA ASP A 252 6.68 -5.50 19.77
C ASP A 252 6.60 -6.92 19.17
N LEU A 253 5.52 -7.61 19.44
CA LEU A 253 5.35 -9.01 19.01
C LEU A 253 4.85 -9.14 17.57
N GLY A 254 4.69 -8.02 16.85
CA GLY A 254 4.34 -7.99 15.44
C GLY A 254 3.06 -8.75 15.11
N ARG A 255 3.14 -9.65 14.15
CA ARG A 255 2.00 -10.43 13.64
C ARG A 255 1.35 -11.32 14.70
N TYR A 256 2.11 -11.78 15.71
CA TYR A 256 1.55 -12.53 16.84
C TYR A 256 0.42 -11.79 17.54
N GLU A 257 0.46 -10.47 17.63
CA GLU A 257 -0.61 -9.68 18.27
C GLU A 257 -1.97 -9.93 17.59
N MET A 258 -1.97 -10.29 16.31
CA MET A 258 -3.16 -10.56 15.50
C MET A 258 -3.52 -12.04 15.46
N THR A 259 -2.55 -12.91 15.22
CA THR A 259 -2.79 -14.32 14.93
C THR A 259 -2.80 -15.19 16.18
N LYS A 260 -2.10 -14.79 17.23
CA LYS A 260 -1.82 -15.57 18.46
C LYS A 260 -1.10 -16.90 18.19
N LYS A 261 -0.52 -17.05 17.01
CA LYS A 261 0.31 -18.20 16.66
C LYS A 261 1.75 -17.96 17.05
N GLU A 262 2.35 -18.91 17.77
CA GLU A 262 3.70 -18.73 18.32
C GLU A 262 4.75 -18.52 17.19
N GLU A 263 4.56 -19.16 16.04
CA GLU A 263 5.41 -18.99 14.85
C GLU A 263 5.46 -17.54 14.31
N ASP A 264 4.42 -16.74 14.58
CA ASP A 264 4.30 -15.35 14.14
C ASP A 264 4.91 -14.33 15.14
N ARG A 265 5.45 -14.80 16.26
CA ARG A 265 6.01 -13.94 17.32
C ARG A 265 7.23 -13.17 16.83
N GLY A 266 7.14 -11.83 16.90
CA GLY A 266 8.18 -10.92 16.42
C GLY A 266 8.31 -10.87 14.88
N ALA A 267 7.34 -11.44 14.16
CA ALA A 267 7.32 -11.40 12.70
C ALA A 267 6.65 -10.11 12.20
N PHE A 268 7.29 -9.49 11.21
CA PHE A 268 6.81 -8.30 10.52
C PHE A 268 6.84 -8.51 9.02
N LYS A 269 5.94 -7.79 8.33
CA LYS A 269 5.84 -7.85 6.87
C LYS A 269 7.12 -7.38 6.21
N THR A 270 7.58 -8.13 5.21
CA THR A 270 8.63 -7.68 4.29
C THR A 270 8.13 -6.46 3.52
N GLN A 271 8.70 -5.28 3.81
CA GLN A 271 8.39 -4.07 3.07
C GLN A 271 9.12 -4.04 1.73
N THR A 272 8.57 -3.31 0.76
CA THR A 272 9.30 -3.03 -0.49
C THR A 272 10.61 -2.30 -0.21
N LEU A 273 11.66 -2.58 -0.99
CA LEU A 273 12.90 -1.80 -0.97
C LEU A 273 12.91 -0.67 -2.01
N ARG A 274 11.86 -0.51 -2.78
CA ARG A 274 11.77 0.65 -3.67
C ARG A 274 11.71 1.91 -2.84
N GLU A 275 12.44 2.93 -3.27
CA GLU A 275 12.63 4.21 -2.58
C GLU A 275 13.32 4.11 -1.22
N ILE A 276 14.04 3.01 -0.94
CA ILE A 276 14.61 2.75 0.37
C ILE A 276 15.57 3.85 0.86
N THR A 277 16.24 4.56 -0.05
CA THR A 277 17.12 5.70 0.30
C THR A 277 16.38 6.89 0.87
N HIS A 278 15.07 6.98 0.66
CA HIS A 278 14.23 8.11 1.06
C HIS A 278 13.35 7.81 2.28
N THR A 279 13.38 6.55 2.79
CA THR A 279 12.42 6.08 3.81
C THR A 279 13.05 5.81 5.17
N ALA A 280 14.25 6.35 5.44
CA ALA A 280 14.85 6.32 6.78
C ALA A 280 13.94 7.04 7.81
N PRO A 281 13.98 6.63 9.11
CA PRO A 281 14.72 5.50 9.69
C PRO A 281 14.04 4.14 9.40
N TYR A 282 14.82 3.09 9.47
CA TYR A 282 14.45 1.75 9.04
C TYR A 282 13.94 0.87 10.18
N MET A 283 13.34 -0.26 9.80
CA MET A 283 12.67 -1.24 10.64
C MET A 283 11.30 -0.74 11.18
N HIS A 284 10.54 -1.64 11.76
CA HIS A 284 9.20 -1.32 12.28
C HIS A 284 9.20 -0.28 13.40
N ASP A 285 10.30 -0.18 14.12
CA ASP A 285 10.48 0.73 15.26
C ASP A 285 11.44 1.91 14.96
N GLY A 286 11.89 2.04 13.69
CA GLY A 286 12.75 3.13 13.25
C GLY A 286 14.10 3.22 14.00
N ASN A 287 14.64 2.11 14.46
CA ASN A 287 15.88 2.13 15.24
C ASN A 287 17.15 2.29 14.39
N LEU A 288 17.13 1.77 13.16
CA LEU A 288 18.28 1.86 12.26
C LEU A 288 18.16 3.12 11.40
N LYS A 289 19.21 3.94 11.41
CA LYS A 289 19.17 5.28 10.81
C LYS A 289 19.69 5.32 9.38
N THR A 290 20.60 4.41 9.03
CA THR A 290 21.28 4.40 7.75
C THR A 290 21.21 3.02 7.09
N LEU A 291 21.42 2.94 5.77
CA LEU A 291 21.50 1.67 5.05
C LEU A 291 22.69 0.84 5.50
N GLU A 292 23.78 1.48 5.89
CA GLU A 292 24.96 0.82 6.45
C GLU A 292 24.61 0.10 7.77
N GLU A 293 23.84 0.74 8.65
CA GLU A 293 23.35 0.11 9.90
C GLU A 293 22.43 -1.08 9.59
N VAL A 294 21.57 -0.96 8.56
CA VAL A 294 20.69 -2.05 8.11
C VAL A 294 21.52 -3.23 7.59
N VAL A 295 22.48 -2.97 6.70
CA VAL A 295 23.35 -4.03 6.15
C VAL A 295 24.14 -4.70 7.26
N GLU A 296 24.67 -3.92 8.23
CA GLU A 296 25.42 -4.47 9.36
C GLU A 296 24.52 -5.31 10.29
N PHE A 297 23.26 -4.91 10.51
CA PHE A 297 22.27 -5.69 11.26
C PHE A 297 22.06 -7.08 10.64
N TYR A 298 21.82 -7.12 9.32
CA TYR A 298 21.68 -8.39 8.59
C TYR A 298 22.99 -9.17 8.52
N ASN A 299 24.14 -8.49 8.39
CA ASN A 299 25.45 -9.12 8.40
C ASN A 299 25.72 -9.90 9.69
N LYS A 300 25.21 -9.42 10.82
CA LYS A 300 25.27 -10.11 12.13
C LYS A 300 24.26 -11.24 12.28
N GLY A 301 23.28 -11.35 11.38
CA GLY A 301 22.21 -12.35 11.43
C GLY A 301 21.06 -11.95 12.35
N GLY A 302 20.81 -10.64 12.53
CA GLY A 302 19.76 -10.12 13.39
C GLY A 302 19.98 -10.31 14.88
N VAL A 303 18.90 -10.22 15.68
CA VAL A 303 18.93 -10.44 17.13
C VAL A 303 18.37 -11.82 17.46
N LYS A 304 19.16 -12.65 18.14
CA LYS A 304 18.77 -14.02 18.50
C LYS A 304 17.53 -14.05 19.39
N ASN A 305 16.55 -14.85 19.01
CA ASN A 305 15.36 -15.15 19.80
C ASN A 305 14.80 -16.52 19.36
N PRO A 306 13.88 -17.13 20.13
CA PRO A 306 13.38 -18.47 19.80
C PRO A 306 12.68 -18.61 18.44
N ASN A 307 12.08 -17.53 17.93
CA ASN A 307 11.31 -17.51 16.69
C ASN A 307 12.03 -16.79 15.54
N LEU A 308 13.35 -16.56 15.67
CA LEU A 308 14.17 -15.95 14.63
C LEU A 308 14.02 -16.71 13.31
N ASP A 309 13.77 -16.01 12.21
CA ASP A 309 13.65 -16.63 10.91
C ASP A 309 14.93 -17.40 10.56
N LYS A 310 14.76 -18.59 10.00
CA LYS A 310 15.87 -19.51 9.64
C LYS A 310 16.85 -18.93 8.62
N GLU A 311 16.42 -17.94 7.84
CA GLU A 311 17.25 -17.23 6.87
C GLU A 311 18.13 -16.17 7.52
N MET A 312 17.85 -15.76 8.77
CA MET A 312 18.63 -14.83 9.54
C MET A 312 19.89 -15.50 10.11
N LYS A 313 20.97 -15.42 9.35
CA LYS A 313 22.27 -16.00 9.67
C LYS A 313 23.39 -14.98 9.44
N PRO A 314 24.51 -15.05 10.17
CA PRO A 314 25.68 -14.22 9.87
C PRO A 314 26.11 -14.39 8.41
N LEU A 315 26.32 -13.28 7.71
CA LEU A 315 26.63 -13.29 6.28
C LEU A 315 28.14 -13.21 6.02
N TYR A 316 28.92 -12.75 7.00
CA TYR A 316 30.38 -12.60 6.88
C TYR A 316 30.81 -11.74 5.68
N LEU A 317 30.09 -10.65 5.44
CA LEU A 317 30.42 -9.70 4.40
C LEU A 317 31.66 -8.88 4.82
N THR A 318 32.57 -8.67 3.89
CA THR A 318 33.66 -7.72 4.05
C THR A 318 33.15 -6.28 4.05
N ASP A 319 33.96 -5.32 4.48
CA ASP A 319 33.57 -3.91 4.46
C ASP A 319 33.34 -3.39 3.04
N GLU A 320 34.05 -3.92 2.04
CA GLU A 320 33.82 -3.59 0.63
C GLU A 320 32.49 -4.17 0.13
N GLU A 321 32.21 -5.43 0.42
CA GLU A 321 30.93 -6.06 0.06
C GLU A 321 29.72 -5.34 0.70
N LYS A 322 29.85 -4.88 1.95
CA LYS A 322 28.81 -4.05 2.59
C LYS A 322 28.60 -2.73 1.86
N LYS A 323 29.65 -2.06 1.43
CA LYS A 323 29.58 -0.82 0.64
C LYS A 323 28.93 -1.07 -0.72
N ASP A 324 29.34 -2.12 -1.43
CA ASP A 324 28.78 -2.50 -2.72
C ASP A 324 27.26 -2.79 -2.61
N LEU A 325 26.86 -3.49 -1.55
CA LEU A 325 25.43 -3.76 -1.27
C LEU A 325 24.65 -2.47 -1.02
N VAL A 326 25.18 -1.51 -0.26
CA VAL A 326 24.56 -0.20 -0.06
C VAL A 326 24.46 0.56 -1.39
N GLU A 327 25.50 0.55 -2.24
CA GLU A 327 25.45 1.17 -3.57
C GLU A 327 24.38 0.53 -4.47
N PHE A 328 24.18 -0.78 -4.38
CA PHE A 328 23.05 -1.42 -5.06
C PHE A 328 21.70 -0.93 -4.51
N LEU A 329 21.48 -0.89 -3.21
CA LEU A 329 20.23 -0.43 -2.61
C LEU A 329 19.87 1.00 -3.04
N LYS A 330 20.85 1.86 -3.27
CA LYS A 330 20.64 3.23 -3.78
C LYS A 330 20.07 3.24 -5.20
N THR A 331 20.25 2.21 -5.99
CA THR A 331 19.75 2.12 -7.35
C THR A 331 18.25 1.79 -7.44
N LEU A 332 17.59 1.52 -6.31
CA LEU A 332 16.17 1.16 -6.24
C LEU A 332 15.23 2.37 -6.15
N SER A 333 15.78 3.58 -6.17
CA SER A 333 14.99 4.82 -6.21
C SER A 333 14.61 5.15 -7.64
N GLY A 334 13.30 5.22 -7.87
CA GLY A 334 12.70 5.49 -9.17
C GLY A 334 12.00 6.84 -9.24
N GLU A 335 11.02 6.94 -10.11
CA GLU A 335 10.24 8.15 -10.36
C GLU A 335 8.74 7.87 -10.43
N GLY A 336 7.93 8.96 -10.41
CA GLY A 336 6.47 8.90 -10.50
C GLY A 336 5.76 9.59 -9.32
N TRP A 337 6.30 9.51 -8.13
CA TRP A 337 5.71 10.04 -6.89
C TRP A 337 6.14 11.47 -6.53
N GLN A 338 7.31 11.94 -7.00
CA GLN A 338 7.94 13.20 -6.59
C GLN A 338 7.10 14.45 -6.88
N ARG A 339 6.20 14.37 -7.88
CA ARG A 339 5.32 15.47 -8.29
C ARG A 339 4.03 15.55 -7.47
N ILE A 340 3.80 14.59 -6.57
CA ILE A 340 2.58 14.57 -5.76
C ILE A 340 2.72 15.58 -4.61
N THR A 341 1.82 16.56 -4.58
CA THR A 341 1.79 17.63 -3.59
C THR A 341 0.40 17.76 -2.99
N ALA A 342 0.29 18.47 -1.88
CA ALA A 342 -1.01 18.86 -1.34
C ALA A 342 -1.81 19.69 -2.37
N PRO A 343 -3.15 19.63 -2.36
CA PRO A 343 -3.97 20.56 -3.14
C PRO A 343 -3.72 22.01 -2.69
N GLU A 344 -3.77 22.95 -3.62
CA GLU A 344 -3.66 24.39 -3.29
C GLU A 344 -4.80 24.86 -2.38
N LYS A 345 -5.98 24.28 -2.55
CA LYS A 345 -7.19 24.60 -1.78
C LYS A 345 -7.99 23.33 -1.53
N PHE A 346 -8.49 23.20 -0.31
CA PHE A 346 -9.44 22.15 0.03
C PHE A 346 -10.88 22.54 -0.30
N PRO A 347 -11.77 21.57 -0.58
CA PRO A 347 -13.20 21.81 -0.75
C PRO A 347 -13.80 22.62 0.40
N ARG A 348 -14.70 23.59 0.07
CA ARG A 348 -15.39 24.49 1.00
C ARG A 348 -16.91 24.33 0.95
#